data_5c558845e8197936340748748953dbbf
#
_entry.id   5c558845e8197936340748748953dbbf
#
_cell.length_a   1.000
_cell.length_b   1.000
_cell.length_c   1.000
_cell.angle_alpha   90.00
_cell.angle_beta   90.00
_cell.angle_gamma   90.00
#
_symmetry.space_group_name_H-M   'P 1'
#
loop_
_entity.id
_entity.type
_entity.pdbx_description
1 polymer ?
#
loop_
_entity_poly.entity_id
_entity_poly.type
_entity_poly.pdbx_seq_one_letter_code
_entity_poly.pdbx_strand_id
1 'polypeptide(L)'
;VHHISLIGTGIDIDAHLTPEAVEAIRGCRRIYHLTAHHERLVAMCPEGEVVNWNELYTSTHDTSVYDEMARILLEDAEQAPGVGFVTYGHPLVLVDTSRMVVAAATARKLSVRVVSGISSIDVLLQHLLLETGLAGLQVLEVNHMVLFDLLPNPYVSALVMQVAAFGARSRTGIRANHPERFVGLRDFLLRAYSARHPVVLITAPFRADMPLILRQTTVQDLPAAHSLIHTGMSMYIPACGGRKPNPSFARQLQTETQAFAGGAEHG
;
A
#
# COMPACT_ATOMS: atom_id res chain seq x y z
N VAL A 1 -4.37 -6.02 27.43
CA VAL A 1 -4.91 -6.52 26.15
C VAL A 1 -5.60 -5.37 25.45
N HIS A 2 -5.31 -5.11 24.17
CA HIS A 2 -6.02 -4.11 23.37
C HIS A 2 -7.41 -4.62 22.98
N HIS A 3 -8.36 -3.69 22.74
CA HIS A 3 -9.68 -4.08 22.25
C HIS A 3 -9.59 -4.65 20.84
N ILE A 4 -8.86 -3.97 19.96
CA ILE A 4 -8.66 -4.37 18.57
C ILE A 4 -7.17 -4.40 18.24
N SER A 5 -6.72 -5.45 17.56
CA SER A 5 -5.38 -5.55 16.94
C SER A 5 -5.53 -5.62 15.43
N LEU A 6 -4.99 -4.63 14.71
CA LEU A 6 -4.89 -4.63 13.24
C LEU A 6 -3.53 -5.24 12.88
N ILE A 7 -3.51 -6.43 12.28
CA ILE A 7 -2.32 -7.25 12.15
C ILE A 7 -2.00 -7.51 10.69
N GLY A 8 -0.78 -7.16 10.27
CA GLY A 8 -0.25 -7.46 8.96
C GLY A 8 0.55 -8.76 8.94
N THR A 9 0.27 -9.63 7.98
CA THR A 9 1.04 -10.88 7.78
C THR A 9 2.24 -10.72 6.86
N GLY A 10 2.44 -9.52 6.31
CA GLY A 10 3.34 -9.34 5.17
C GLY A 10 2.72 -9.82 3.86
N ILE A 11 3.38 -9.56 2.74
CA ILE A 11 2.92 -9.95 1.40
C ILE A 11 3.06 -11.47 1.20
N ASP A 12 4.17 -12.05 1.64
CA ASP A 12 4.39 -13.49 1.70
C ASP A 12 4.40 -13.91 3.18
N ILE A 13 3.40 -14.65 3.61
CA ILE A 13 3.26 -15.04 5.03
C ILE A 13 4.42 -15.92 5.51
N ASP A 14 5.04 -16.70 4.62
CA ASP A 14 6.14 -17.61 4.98
C ASP A 14 7.45 -16.85 5.21
N ALA A 15 7.68 -15.80 4.43
CA ALA A 15 8.91 -15.01 4.50
C ALA A 15 8.77 -13.74 5.37
N HIS A 16 7.55 -13.16 5.50
CA HIS A 16 7.34 -11.82 6.03
C HIS A 16 6.58 -11.77 7.35
N LEU A 17 6.07 -12.89 7.85
CA LEU A 17 5.35 -12.90 9.13
C LEU A 17 6.32 -12.61 10.28
N THR A 18 6.10 -11.49 10.97
CA THR A 18 6.97 -11.07 12.07
C THR A 18 6.66 -11.83 13.36
N PRO A 19 7.65 -12.00 14.27
CA PRO A 19 7.40 -12.55 15.60
C PRO A 19 6.31 -11.78 16.37
N GLU A 20 6.27 -10.46 16.23
CA GLU A 20 5.24 -9.62 16.83
C GLU A 20 3.84 -9.94 16.31
N ALA A 21 3.70 -10.18 14.99
CA ALA A 21 2.42 -10.58 14.39
C ALA A 21 1.97 -11.96 14.92
N VAL A 22 2.89 -12.92 15.03
CA VAL A 22 2.60 -14.25 15.62
C VAL A 22 2.08 -14.11 17.05
N GLU A 23 2.76 -13.32 17.89
CA GLU A 23 2.34 -13.08 19.27
C GLU A 23 0.97 -12.40 19.35
N ALA A 24 0.75 -11.39 18.50
CA ALA A 24 -0.52 -10.69 18.45
C ALA A 24 -1.68 -11.61 18.03
N ILE A 25 -1.47 -12.48 17.03
CA ILE A 25 -2.45 -13.47 16.58
C ILE A 25 -2.79 -14.44 17.73
N ARG A 26 -1.79 -14.98 18.43
CA ARG A 26 -1.98 -15.90 19.56
C ARG A 26 -2.76 -15.29 20.71
N GLY A 27 -2.63 -13.99 20.92
CA GLY A 27 -3.33 -13.26 21.97
C GLY A 27 -4.75 -12.85 21.64
N CYS A 28 -5.26 -13.14 20.44
CA CYS A 28 -6.63 -12.80 20.06
C CYS A 28 -7.65 -13.82 20.57
N ARG A 29 -8.77 -13.31 21.09
CA ARG A 29 -9.97 -14.09 21.40
C ARG A 29 -10.71 -14.49 20.12
N ARG A 30 -10.76 -13.56 19.16
CA ARG A 30 -11.39 -13.76 17.86
C ARG A 30 -10.58 -13.04 16.78
N ILE A 31 -10.43 -13.71 15.65
CA ILE A 31 -9.73 -13.17 14.48
C ILE A 31 -10.70 -13.14 13.31
N TYR A 32 -10.78 -11.99 12.65
CA TYR A 32 -11.36 -11.83 11.33
C TYR A 32 -10.24 -11.63 10.31
N HIS A 33 -10.26 -12.30 9.18
CA HIS A 33 -9.14 -12.19 8.23
C HIS A 33 -9.57 -12.13 6.76
N LEU A 34 -8.71 -11.50 5.97
CA LEU A 34 -8.77 -11.41 4.50
C LEU A 34 -7.49 -11.99 3.86
N THR A 35 -7.01 -13.12 4.37
CA THR A 35 -5.82 -13.80 3.82
C THR A 35 -6.22 -15.14 3.20
N ALA A 36 -5.36 -15.71 2.35
CA ALA A 36 -5.54 -17.06 1.81
C ALA A 36 -5.16 -18.19 2.81
N HIS A 37 -4.70 -17.83 4.02
CA HIS A 37 -4.02 -18.75 4.94
C HIS A 37 -4.87 -19.07 6.18
N HIS A 38 -6.15 -19.42 6.01
CA HIS A 38 -7.10 -19.67 7.10
C HIS A 38 -6.57 -20.72 8.10
N GLU A 39 -6.21 -21.89 7.63
CA GLU A 39 -5.76 -23.00 8.48
C GLU A 39 -4.50 -22.67 9.28
N ARG A 40 -3.60 -21.86 8.70
CA ARG A 40 -2.42 -21.39 9.40
C ARG A 40 -2.76 -20.44 10.53
N LEU A 41 -3.75 -19.57 10.34
CA LEU A 41 -4.25 -18.69 11.39
C LEU A 41 -4.93 -19.48 12.51
N VAL A 42 -5.72 -20.50 12.16
CA VAL A 42 -6.33 -21.43 13.14
C VAL A 42 -5.24 -22.13 13.97
N ALA A 43 -4.20 -22.64 13.32
CA ALA A 43 -3.10 -23.29 14.03
C ALA A 43 -2.31 -22.33 14.95
N MET A 44 -2.22 -21.03 14.62
CA MET A 44 -1.57 -20.03 15.45
C MET A 44 -2.44 -19.51 16.59
N CYS A 45 -3.78 -19.62 16.49
CA CYS A 45 -4.73 -19.12 17.49
C CYS A 45 -5.66 -20.26 17.97
N PRO A 46 -5.10 -21.30 18.63
CA PRO A 46 -5.84 -22.53 18.97
C PRO A 46 -6.96 -22.30 20.01
N GLU A 47 -6.83 -21.25 20.83
CA GLU A 47 -7.81 -20.90 21.87
C GLU A 47 -8.84 -19.87 21.38
N GLY A 48 -8.63 -19.29 20.20
CA GLY A 48 -9.48 -18.24 19.64
C GLY A 48 -10.35 -18.74 18.50
N GLU A 49 -11.36 -17.95 18.17
CA GLU A 49 -12.19 -18.14 16.99
C GLU A 49 -11.58 -17.46 15.77
N VAL A 50 -11.48 -18.16 14.64
CA VAL A 50 -10.93 -17.59 13.38
C VAL A 50 -12.00 -17.56 12.32
N VAL A 51 -12.40 -16.37 11.90
CA VAL A 51 -13.47 -16.11 10.94
C VAL A 51 -12.89 -15.66 9.60
N ASN A 52 -13.17 -16.40 8.55
CA ASN A 52 -12.75 -16.08 7.20
C ASN A 52 -13.76 -15.15 6.51
N TRP A 53 -13.30 -13.93 6.14
CA TRP A 53 -14.13 -12.94 5.47
C TRP A 53 -13.95 -12.87 3.94
N ASN A 54 -13.21 -13.80 3.35
CA ASN A 54 -13.00 -13.78 1.89
C ASN A 54 -14.32 -13.92 1.11
N GLU A 55 -15.28 -14.72 1.60
CA GLU A 55 -16.59 -14.84 0.96
C GLU A 55 -17.39 -13.54 1.08
N LEU A 56 -17.45 -12.94 2.28
CA LEU A 56 -18.08 -11.64 2.48
C LEU A 56 -17.46 -10.58 1.56
N TYR A 57 -16.13 -10.58 1.46
CA TYR A 57 -15.40 -9.66 0.62
C TYR A 57 -15.68 -9.85 -0.88
N THR A 58 -15.85 -11.08 -1.35
CA THR A 58 -16.05 -11.40 -2.77
C THR A 58 -17.52 -11.35 -3.20
N SER A 59 -18.45 -11.62 -2.30
CA SER A 59 -19.90 -11.59 -2.57
C SER A 59 -20.47 -10.19 -2.65
N THR A 60 -19.83 -9.21 -1.99
CA THR A 60 -20.26 -7.81 -2.00
C THR A 60 -19.55 -7.03 -3.11
N HIS A 61 -20.32 -6.47 -4.03
CA HIS A 61 -19.80 -5.84 -5.25
C HIS A 61 -19.35 -4.39 -5.08
N ASP A 62 -19.75 -3.72 -4.01
CA ASP A 62 -19.43 -2.32 -3.75
C ASP A 62 -18.53 -2.12 -2.51
N THR A 63 -18.25 -0.87 -2.18
CA THR A 63 -17.39 -0.52 -1.04
C THR A 63 -18.08 -0.60 0.31
N SER A 64 -19.40 -0.85 0.37
CA SER A 64 -20.15 -0.98 1.63
C SER A 64 -19.68 -2.15 2.50
N VAL A 65 -19.02 -3.14 1.88
CA VAL A 65 -18.38 -4.25 2.62
C VAL A 65 -17.35 -3.77 3.64
N TYR A 66 -16.65 -2.69 3.36
CA TYR A 66 -15.65 -2.15 4.30
C TYR A 66 -16.30 -1.52 5.52
N ASP A 67 -17.44 -0.83 5.32
CA ASP A 67 -18.24 -0.27 6.41
C ASP A 67 -18.79 -1.38 7.30
N GLU A 68 -19.31 -2.45 6.69
CA GLU A 68 -19.84 -3.61 7.40
C GLU A 68 -18.75 -4.34 8.19
N MET A 69 -17.60 -4.58 7.61
CA MET A 69 -16.44 -5.18 8.29
C MET A 69 -15.99 -4.33 9.48
N ALA A 70 -15.88 -3.02 9.29
CA ALA A 70 -15.50 -2.09 10.36
C ALA A 70 -16.54 -2.08 11.48
N ARG A 71 -17.84 -2.10 11.14
CA ARG A 71 -18.94 -2.16 12.10
C ARG A 71 -18.84 -3.42 12.96
N ILE A 72 -18.68 -4.60 12.34
CA ILE A 72 -18.58 -5.89 13.06
C ILE A 72 -17.37 -5.89 14.01
N LEU A 73 -16.20 -5.44 13.55
CA LEU A 73 -14.99 -5.36 14.38
C LEU A 73 -15.19 -4.48 15.62
N LEU A 74 -15.81 -3.33 15.44
CA LEU A 74 -16.07 -2.37 16.54
C LEU A 74 -17.08 -2.91 17.53
N GLU A 75 -18.18 -3.49 17.05
CA GLU A 75 -19.24 -4.06 17.89
C GLU A 75 -18.74 -5.28 18.69
N ASP A 76 -17.94 -6.18 18.06
CA ASP A 76 -17.37 -7.32 18.78
C ASP A 76 -16.35 -6.87 19.83
N ALA A 77 -15.57 -5.84 19.53
CA ALA A 77 -14.61 -5.28 20.48
C ALA A 77 -15.27 -4.55 21.65
N GLU A 78 -16.46 -4.00 21.49
CA GLU A 78 -17.28 -3.42 22.58
C GLU A 78 -17.75 -4.50 23.57
N GLN A 79 -17.96 -5.73 23.11
CA GLN A 79 -18.39 -6.85 23.98
C GLN A 79 -17.22 -7.35 24.86
N ALA A 80 -16.03 -7.50 24.26
CA ALA A 80 -14.83 -7.93 24.97
C ALA A 80 -13.55 -7.59 24.17
N PRO A 81 -12.42 -7.29 24.85
CA PRO A 81 -11.14 -7.06 24.20
C PRO A 81 -10.58 -8.32 23.52
N GLY A 82 -9.57 -8.15 22.68
CA GLY A 82 -8.86 -9.25 22.02
C GLY A 82 -9.42 -9.61 20.64
N VAL A 83 -10.00 -8.65 19.92
CA VAL A 83 -10.41 -8.83 18.52
C VAL A 83 -9.22 -8.55 17.60
N GLY A 84 -8.88 -9.48 16.70
CA GLY A 84 -7.88 -9.33 15.66
C GLY A 84 -8.50 -9.13 14.28
N PHE A 85 -7.99 -8.17 13.51
CA PHE A 85 -8.24 -8.08 12.09
C PHE A 85 -6.92 -8.33 11.35
N VAL A 86 -6.84 -9.46 10.65
CA VAL A 86 -5.62 -9.94 10.00
C VAL A 86 -5.73 -9.76 8.48
N THR A 87 -4.77 -9.03 7.92
CA THR A 87 -4.68 -8.77 6.48
C THR A 87 -3.31 -9.15 5.94
N TYR A 88 -3.24 -9.45 4.63
CA TYR A 88 -1.94 -9.52 3.97
C TYR A 88 -1.30 -8.12 3.88
N GLY A 89 0.02 -8.07 3.78
CA GLY A 89 0.77 -6.83 3.74
C GLY A 89 0.78 -6.10 5.07
N HIS A 90 0.68 -4.77 5.03
CA HIS A 90 0.61 -3.89 6.18
C HIS A 90 -0.84 -3.41 6.39
N PRO A 91 -1.39 -3.47 7.61
CA PRO A 91 -2.82 -3.24 7.85
C PRO A 91 -3.29 -1.79 7.61
N LEU A 92 -2.39 -0.84 7.44
CA LEU A 92 -2.73 0.55 7.09
C LEU A 92 -2.34 0.95 5.66
N VAL A 93 -1.88 0.00 4.84
CA VAL A 93 -1.56 0.26 3.43
C VAL A 93 -2.72 -0.22 2.55
N LEU A 94 -3.55 0.72 2.08
CA LEU A 94 -4.72 0.48 1.22
C LEU A 94 -5.76 -0.49 1.81
N VAL A 95 -5.94 -0.47 3.13
CA VAL A 95 -6.95 -1.26 3.87
C VAL A 95 -7.99 -0.34 4.47
N ASP A 96 -9.09 -0.11 3.75
CA ASP A 96 -10.15 0.83 4.16
C ASP A 96 -10.80 0.45 5.48
N THR A 97 -11.10 -0.82 5.71
CA THR A 97 -11.63 -1.32 6.99
C THR A 97 -10.76 -0.90 8.17
N SER A 98 -9.44 -1.07 8.08
CA SER A 98 -8.52 -0.65 9.15
C SER A 98 -8.58 0.85 9.40
N ARG A 99 -8.61 1.66 8.34
CA ARG A 99 -8.73 3.11 8.43
C ARG A 99 -10.02 3.53 9.13
N MET A 100 -11.14 2.90 8.78
CA MET A 100 -12.46 3.16 9.39
C MET A 100 -12.47 2.78 10.87
N VAL A 101 -11.90 1.63 11.23
CA VAL A 101 -11.76 1.19 12.63
C VAL A 101 -10.94 2.19 13.43
N VAL A 102 -9.77 2.61 12.94
CA VAL A 102 -8.92 3.60 13.62
C VAL A 102 -9.67 4.92 13.84
N ALA A 103 -10.38 5.40 12.83
CA ALA A 103 -11.14 6.64 12.91
C ALA A 103 -12.29 6.58 13.94
N ALA A 104 -12.99 5.45 14.04
CA ALA A 104 -14.17 5.31 14.91
C ALA A 104 -13.84 4.86 16.33
N ALA A 105 -12.73 4.18 16.57
CA ALA A 105 -12.40 3.55 17.84
C ALA A 105 -12.28 4.54 19.00
N THR A 106 -11.70 5.71 18.77
CA THR A 106 -11.52 6.74 19.81
C THR A 106 -12.88 7.22 20.37
N ALA A 107 -13.85 7.48 19.49
CA ALA A 107 -15.20 7.89 19.90
C ALA A 107 -15.92 6.81 20.72
N ARG A 108 -15.59 5.53 20.46
CA ARG A 108 -16.13 4.35 21.16
C ARG A 108 -15.29 3.93 22.38
N LYS A 109 -14.23 4.69 22.73
CA LYS A 109 -13.30 4.38 23.83
C LYS A 109 -12.62 3.01 23.69
N LEU A 110 -12.40 2.57 22.48
CA LEU A 110 -11.71 1.32 22.16
C LEU A 110 -10.23 1.59 21.90
N SER A 111 -9.35 0.79 22.50
CA SER A 111 -7.92 0.83 22.22
C SER A 111 -7.59 0.01 20.98
N VAL A 112 -6.85 0.59 20.05
CA VAL A 112 -6.39 -0.08 18.83
C VAL A 112 -4.87 -0.24 18.88
N ARG A 113 -4.39 -1.44 18.61
CA ARG A 113 -2.98 -1.74 18.32
C ARG A 113 -2.81 -2.01 16.83
N VAL A 114 -1.78 -1.44 16.23
CA VAL A 114 -1.36 -1.77 14.87
C VAL A 114 -0.09 -2.59 14.95
N VAL A 115 -0.11 -3.77 14.33
CA VAL A 115 1.06 -4.65 14.20
C VAL A 115 1.47 -4.66 12.74
N SER A 116 2.64 -4.11 12.47
CA SER A 116 3.14 -3.90 11.10
C SER A 116 3.43 -5.23 10.39
N GLY A 117 3.16 -5.28 9.12
CA GLY A 117 3.65 -6.29 8.19
C GLY A 117 4.41 -5.65 7.04
N ILE A 118 5.27 -6.38 6.37
CA ILE A 118 5.94 -5.93 5.14
C ILE A 118 4.87 -5.65 4.07
N SER A 119 4.79 -4.41 3.62
CA SER A 119 3.79 -3.97 2.66
C SER A 119 4.18 -4.26 1.21
N SER A 120 3.23 -4.14 0.29
CA SER A 120 3.54 -4.14 -1.15
C SER A 120 4.49 -3.00 -1.54
N ILE A 121 4.48 -1.88 -0.82
CA ILE A 121 5.41 -0.78 -1.05
C ILE A 121 6.84 -1.23 -0.77
N ASP A 122 7.10 -1.91 0.36
CA ASP A 122 8.43 -2.42 0.72
C ASP A 122 8.95 -3.40 -0.35
N VAL A 123 8.09 -4.33 -0.79
CA VAL A 123 8.44 -5.29 -1.84
C VAL A 123 8.71 -4.59 -3.18
N LEU A 124 7.94 -3.55 -3.53
CA LEU A 124 8.18 -2.76 -4.73
C LEU A 124 9.51 -1.98 -4.65
N LEU A 125 9.84 -1.38 -3.50
CA LEU A 125 11.13 -0.71 -3.28
C LEU A 125 12.31 -1.66 -3.52
N GLN A 126 12.20 -2.89 -2.98
CA GLN A 126 13.21 -3.93 -3.16
C GLN A 126 13.40 -4.29 -4.65
N HIS A 127 12.32 -4.56 -5.37
CA HIS A 127 12.41 -5.00 -6.77
C HIS A 127 12.78 -3.88 -7.75
N LEU A 128 12.45 -2.65 -7.42
CA LEU A 128 12.80 -1.48 -8.22
C LEU A 128 14.15 -0.86 -7.80
N LEU A 129 14.79 -1.40 -6.75
CA LEU A 129 16.04 -0.89 -6.17
C LEU A 129 15.95 0.61 -5.86
N LEU A 130 14.84 1.04 -5.26
CA LEU A 130 14.58 2.45 -4.97
C LEU A 130 15.11 2.84 -3.60
N GLU A 131 16.00 3.83 -3.59
CA GLU A 131 16.36 4.59 -2.41
C GLU A 131 15.42 5.81 -2.31
N THR A 132 14.79 6.00 -1.15
CA THR A 132 13.73 7.00 -0.99
C THR A 132 14.15 8.22 -0.18
N GLY A 133 15.25 8.14 0.59
CA GLY A 133 15.69 9.19 1.49
C GLY A 133 16.19 10.45 0.78
N LEU A 134 16.99 10.30 -0.27
CA LEU A 134 17.57 11.41 -1.01
C LEU A 134 16.62 11.97 -2.08
N ALA A 135 15.95 11.08 -2.79
CA ALA A 135 15.13 11.46 -3.95
C ALA A 135 13.66 11.71 -3.58
N GLY A 136 13.21 11.17 -2.48
CA GLY A 136 11.81 11.13 -2.10
C GLY A 136 11.01 10.09 -2.92
N LEU A 137 9.83 9.77 -2.43
CA LEU A 137 8.86 8.89 -3.10
C LEU A 137 7.45 9.39 -2.83
N GLN A 138 6.64 9.50 -3.86
CA GLN A 138 5.20 9.71 -3.74
C GLN A 138 4.49 8.37 -3.83
N VAL A 139 3.55 8.10 -2.93
CA VAL A 139 2.70 6.91 -2.98
C VAL A 139 1.25 7.38 -3.10
N LEU A 140 0.60 7.02 -4.20
CA LEU A 140 -0.73 7.51 -4.57
C LEU A 140 -1.63 6.33 -4.94
N GLU A 141 -2.89 6.35 -4.52
CA GLU A 141 -3.90 5.46 -5.06
C GLU A 141 -4.48 6.09 -6.34
N VAL A 142 -4.63 5.28 -7.39
CA VAL A 142 -4.90 5.77 -8.75
C VAL A 142 -6.21 6.57 -8.87
N ASN A 143 -7.30 6.13 -8.24
CA ASN A 143 -8.58 6.83 -8.30
C ASN A 143 -8.57 8.10 -7.47
N HIS A 144 -7.99 8.08 -6.25
CA HIS A 144 -7.83 9.26 -5.41
C HIS A 144 -6.94 10.30 -6.07
N MET A 145 -5.86 9.86 -6.71
CA MET A 145 -4.96 10.75 -7.45
C MET A 145 -5.72 11.58 -8.49
N VAL A 146 -6.55 10.92 -9.31
CA VAL A 146 -7.29 11.61 -10.37
C VAL A 146 -8.52 12.35 -9.83
N LEU A 147 -9.25 11.75 -8.88
CA LEU A 147 -10.46 12.32 -8.29
C LEU A 147 -10.22 13.65 -7.58
N PHE A 148 -9.11 13.77 -6.86
CA PHE A 148 -8.74 14.95 -6.08
C PHE A 148 -7.69 15.83 -6.75
N ASP A 149 -7.43 15.58 -8.05
CA ASP A 149 -6.46 16.34 -8.85
C ASP A 149 -5.04 16.39 -8.22
N LEU A 150 -4.63 15.31 -7.57
CA LEU A 150 -3.32 15.16 -6.95
C LEU A 150 -2.26 14.85 -8.01
N LEU A 151 -1.92 15.85 -8.81
CA LEU A 151 -0.94 15.67 -9.86
C LEU A 151 0.45 15.37 -9.27
N PRO A 152 1.09 14.24 -9.62
CA PRO A 152 2.39 13.91 -9.08
C PRO A 152 3.43 14.97 -9.41
N ASN A 153 4.30 15.29 -8.46
CA ASN A 153 5.47 16.14 -8.72
C ASN A 153 6.43 15.37 -9.65
N PRO A 154 6.69 15.83 -10.88
CA PRO A 154 7.48 15.08 -11.84
C PRO A 154 8.96 14.92 -11.44
N TYR A 155 9.45 15.70 -10.49
CA TYR A 155 10.82 15.61 -9.98
C TYR A 155 10.97 14.62 -8.80
N VAL A 156 9.92 13.93 -8.40
CA VAL A 156 9.92 12.90 -7.36
C VAL A 156 9.30 11.64 -7.94
N SER A 157 9.96 10.50 -7.81
CA SER A 157 9.41 9.24 -8.27
C SER A 157 8.04 8.95 -7.62
N ALA A 158 7.15 8.30 -8.36
CA ALA A 158 5.82 7.96 -7.86
C ALA A 158 5.53 6.47 -7.99
N LEU A 159 4.96 5.88 -6.93
CA LEU A 159 4.27 4.60 -6.95
C LEU A 159 2.76 4.88 -6.98
N VAL A 160 2.13 4.58 -8.10
CA VAL A 160 0.68 4.66 -8.26
C VAL A 160 0.12 3.27 -8.04
N MET A 161 -0.64 3.12 -6.97
CA MET A 161 -1.16 1.85 -6.49
C MET A 161 -2.52 1.54 -7.11
N GLN A 162 -2.88 0.25 -7.15
CA GLN A 162 -4.20 -0.24 -7.60
C GLN A 162 -4.58 0.17 -9.04
N VAL A 163 -3.62 0.24 -9.96
CA VAL A 163 -3.83 0.75 -11.32
C VAL A 163 -4.96 0.01 -12.05
N ALA A 164 -5.15 -1.28 -11.82
CA ALA A 164 -6.25 -2.05 -12.38
C ALA A 164 -7.64 -1.57 -11.94
N ALA A 165 -7.74 -0.87 -10.80
CA ALA A 165 -8.99 -0.33 -10.29
C ALA A 165 -9.35 1.05 -10.87
N PHE A 166 -8.48 1.63 -11.73
CA PHE A 166 -8.72 2.96 -12.28
C PHE A 166 -10.10 3.08 -12.96
N GLY A 167 -10.88 4.07 -12.56
CA GLY A 167 -12.21 4.32 -13.09
C GLY A 167 -13.28 3.27 -12.76
N ALA A 168 -12.96 2.28 -11.90
CA ALA A 168 -13.93 1.30 -11.43
C ALA A 168 -14.57 1.78 -10.12
N ARG A 169 -15.91 1.77 -10.07
CA ARG A 169 -16.69 2.02 -8.84
C ARG A 169 -16.82 0.73 -8.00
N SER A 170 -16.66 -0.42 -8.63
CA SER A 170 -16.82 -1.74 -8.02
C SER A 170 -15.50 -2.51 -8.11
N ARG A 171 -15.15 -3.23 -7.04
CA ARG A 171 -13.98 -4.08 -6.97
C ARG A 171 -14.05 -5.30 -7.91
N THR A 172 -15.25 -5.74 -8.24
CA THR A 172 -15.49 -6.89 -9.13
C THR A 172 -15.59 -6.52 -10.60
N GLY A 173 -15.75 -5.25 -10.93
CA GLY A 173 -15.81 -4.73 -12.30
C GLY A 173 -14.47 -4.68 -13.04
N ILE A 174 -13.39 -5.11 -12.41
CA ILE A 174 -12.03 -5.04 -12.96
C ILE A 174 -11.79 -6.03 -14.12
N ARG A 175 -12.76 -6.90 -14.43
CA ARG A 175 -12.60 -7.98 -15.42
C ARG A 175 -12.40 -7.53 -16.87
N ALA A 176 -12.75 -6.31 -17.20
CA ALA A 176 -12.59 -5.81 -18.57
C ALA A 176 -11.79 -4.50 -18.56
N ASN A 177 -10.48 -4.63 -18.71
CA ASN A 177 -9.64 -3.50 -19.04
C ASN A 177 -9.91 -3.10 -20.48
N HIS A 178 -10.57 -1.97 -20.68
CA HIS A 178 -10.73 -1.36 -22.00
C HIS A 178 -9.72 -0.22 -22.18
N PRO A 179 -9.12 -0.06 -23.39
CA PRO A 179 -8.15 1.00 -23.61
C PRO A 179 -8.70 2.40 -23.27
N GLU A 180 -9.99 2.65 -23.48
CA GLU A 180 -10.64 3.91 -23.18
C GLU A 180 -10.55 4.30 -21.70
N ARG A 181 -10.55 3.33 -20.78
CA ARG A 181 -10.39 3.63 -19.34
C ARG A 181 -9.08 4.35 -19.07
N PHE A 182 -7.99 3.90 -19.70
CA PHE A 182 -6.66 4.44 -19.45
C PHE A 182 -6.35 5.70 -20.27
N VAL A 183 -7.22 6.12 -21.19
CA VAL A 183 -7.13 7.43 -21.86
C VAL A 183 -7.17 8.55 -20.83
N GLY A 184 -8.11 8.51 -19.90
CA GLY A 184 -8.22 9.53 -18.84
C GLY A 184 -7.00 9.57 -17.93
N LEU A 185 -6.42 8.41 -17.59
CA LEU A 185 -5.19 8.34 -16.79
C LEU A 185 -3.99 8.90 -17.56
N ARG A 186 -3.84 8.54 -18.85
CA ARG A 186 -2.83 9.11 -19.74
C ARG A 186 -2.92 10.62 -19.79
N ASP A 187 -4.12 11.16 -20.07
CA ASP A 187 -4.33 12.60 -20.24
C ASP A 187 -4.08 13.36 -18.93
N PHE A 188 -4.42 12.76 -17.79
CA PHE A 188 -4.07 13.30 -16.48
C PHE A 188 -2.55 13.38 -16.29
N LEU A 189 -1.83 12.31 -16.58
CA LEU A 189 -0.37 12.27 -16.42
C LEU A 189 0.37 13.16 -17.42
N LEU A 190 -0.14 13.36 -18.63
CA LEU A 190 0.44 14.27 -19.63
C LEU A 190 0.48 15.73 -19.16
N ARG A 191 -0.23 16.10 -18.10
CA ARG A 191 -0.14 17.43 -17.48
C ARG A 191 1.19 17.66 -16.74
N ALA A 192 1.86 16.58 -16.32
CA ALA A 192 3.12 16.64 -15.56
C ALA A 192 4.31 16.01 -16.29
N TYR A 193 4.05 15.02 -17.15
CA TYR A 193 5.06 14.20 -17.80
C TYR A 193 5.00 14.32 -19.31
N SER A 194 6.12 14.16 -20.00
CA SER A 194 6.13 14.08 -21.46
C SER A 194 5.47 12.78 -21.94
N ALA A 195 4.97 12.76 -23.18
CA ALA A 195 4.36 11.59 -23.80
C ALA A 195 5.28 10.35 -23.76
N ARG A 196 6.59 10.55 -23.95
CA ARG A 196 7.61 9.49 -23.95
C ARG A 196 8.18 9.18 -22.57
N HIS A 197 7.65 9.81 -21.50
CA HIS A 197 8.15 9.52 -20.16
C HIS A 197 7.92 8.05 -19.81
N PRO A 198 8.95 7.33 -19.29
CA PRO A 198 8.84 5.92 -19.01
C PRO A 198 7.89 5.65 -17.84
N VAL A 199 7.17 4.55 -17.94
CA VAL A 199 6.31 4.00 -16.90
C VAL A 199 6.60 2.52 -16.77
N VAL A 200 6.68 2.03 -15.54
CA VAL A 200 6.87 0.61 -15.25
C VAL A 200 5.63 0.05 -14.57
N LEU A 201 4.96 -0.87 -15.22
CA LEU A 201 3.89 -1.67 -14.64
C LEU A 201 4.52 -2.85 -13.89
N ILE A 202 4.23 -3.01 -12.61
CA ILE A 202 4.89 -3.98 -11.75
C ILE A 202 3.90 -4.65 -10.81
N THR A 203 4.04 -5.98 -10.65
CA THR A 203 3.32 -6.75 -9.63
C THR A 203 4.34 -7.36 -8.68
N ALA A 204 4.22 -7.03 -7.40
CA ALA A 204 5.01 -7.65 -6.36
C ALA A 204 4.61 -9.13 -6.23
N PRO A 205 5.56 -10.07 -6.24
CA PRO A 205 5.27 -11.47 -5.91
C PRO A 205 4.69 -11.56 -4.49
N PHE A 206 3.62 -12.32 -4.31
CA PHE A 206 3.02 -12.57 -3.00
C PHE A 206 3.24 -14.00 -2.51
N ARG A 207 4.05 -14.78 -3.23
CA ARG A 207 4.59 -16.08 -2.85
C ARG A 207 5.95 -16.26 -3.52
N ALA A 208 6.80 -17.04 -2.89
CA ALA A 208 8.16 -17.29 -3.37
C ALA A 208 8.24 -17.93 -4.78
N ASP A 209 7.21 -18.69 -5.17
CA ASP A 209 7.12 -19.36 -6.48
C ASP A 209 6.55 -18.46 -7.60
N MET A 210 6.09 -17.25 -7.28
CA MET A 210 5.54 -16.33 -8.28
C MET A 210 6.63 -15.50 -8.93
N PRO A 211 6.63 -15.38 -10.28
CA PRO A 211 7.56 -14.50 -10.95
C PRO A 211 7.24 -13.03 -10.69
N LEU A 212 8.28 -12.22 -10.57
CA LEU A 212 8.15 -10.78 -10.66
C LEU A 212 7.65 -10.42 -12.08
N ILE A 213 6.53 -9.70 -12.15
CA ILE A 213 6.04 -9.15 -13.40
C ILE A 213 6.44 -7.68 -13.47
N LEU A 214 7.27 -7.36 -14.47
CA LEU A 214 7.72 -6.01 -14.74
C LEU A 214 7.57 -5.74 -16.25
N ARG A 215 6.83 -4.68 -16.61
CA ARG A 215 6.59 -4.28 -17.99
C ARG A 215 6.82 -2.79 -18.14
N GLN A 216 7.67 -2.42 -19.07
CA GLN A 216 7.92 -1.03 -19.40
C GLN A 216 6.95 -0.56 -20.49
N THR A 217 6.48 0.67 -20.35
CA THR A 217 5.66 1.40 -21.32
C THR A 217 5.98 2.89 -21.21
N THR A 218 5.21 3.73 -21.88
CA THR A 218 5.29 5.20 -21.77
C THR A 218 3.96 5.76 -21.29
N VAL A 219 3.94 7.02 -20.85
CA VAL A 219 2.69 7.71 -20.50
C VAL A 219 1.71 7.67 -21.67
N GLN A 220 2.19 7.92 -22.89
CA GLN A 220 1.38 7.90 -24.11
C GLN A 220 0.74 6.54 -24.38
N ASP A 221 1.47 5.45 -24.12
CA ASP A 221 1.09 4.10 -24.48
C ASP A 221 0.30 3.35 -23.40
N LEU A 222 -0.02 3.99 -22.28
CA LEU A 222 -0.82 3.41 -21.21
C LEU A 222 -2.16 2.80 -21.70
N PRO A 223 -2.94 3.45 -22.58
CA PRO A 223 -4.15 2.84 -23.13
C PRO A 223 -3.88 1.55 -23.91
N ALA A 224 -2.79 1.50 -24.68
CA ALA A 224 -2.40 0.29 -25.43
C ALA A 224 -1.91 -0.84 -24.51
N ALA A 225 -1.35 -0.49 -23.33
CA ALA A 225 -0.90 -1.44 -22.33
C ALA A 225 -2.03 -2.04 -21.47
N HIS A 226 -3.29 -1.67 -21.69
CA HIS A 226 -4.45 -2.07 -20.87
C HIS A 226 -4.56 -3.59 -20.63
N SER A 227 -4.23 -4.41 -21.61
CA SER A 227 -4.28 -5.88 -21.50
C SER A 227 -3.22 -6.47 -20.57
N LEU A 228 -2.17 -5.72 -20.26
CA LEU A 228 -1.10 -6.12 -19.34
C LEU A 228 -1.48 -5.79 -17.88
N ILE A 229 -2.45 -4.89 -17.68
CA ILE A 229 -2.83 -4.40 -16.35
C ILE A 229 -3.82 -5.36 -15.71
N HIS A 230 -3.50 -5.88 -14.55
CA HIS A 230 -4.32 -6.83 -13.80
C HIS A 230 -4.35 -6.48 -12.31
N THR A 231 -5.26 -7.11 -11.56
CA THR A 231 -5.40 -6.94 -10.11
C THR A 231 -4.07 -7.19 -9.38
N GLY A 232 -3.73 -6.30 -8.46
CA GLY A 232 -2.46 -6.34 -7.74
C GLY A 232 -1.30 -5.61 -8.42
N MET A 233 -1.51 -5.10 -9.65
CA MET A 233 -0.48 -4.34 -10.35
C MET A 233 -0.42 -2.90 -9.86
N SER A 234 0.81 -2.42 -9.67
CA SER A 234 1.15 -1.03 -9.41
C SER A 234 1.87 -0.42 -10.61
N MET A 235 1.95 0.90 -10.65
CA MET A 235 2.66 1.65 -11.67
C MET A 235 3.75 2.48 -11.00
N TYR A 236 4.98 2.31 -11.44
CA TYR A 236 6.09 3.16 -11.04
C TYR A 236 6.38 4.18 -12.15
N ILE A 237 6.46 5.45 -11.77
CA ILE A 237 6.82 6.57 -12.64
C ILE A 237 8.13 7.13 -12.12
N PRO A 238 9.27 6.96 -12.82
CA PRO A 238 10.54 7.52 -12.40
C PRO A 238 10.50 9.05 -12.41
N ALA A 239 11.32 9.66 -11.56
CA ALA A 239 11.46 11.12 -11.56
C ALA A 239 12.06 11.62 -12.87
N CYS A 240 11.57 12.77 -13.34
CA CYS A 240 12.24 13.50 -14.41
C CYS A 240 13.63 13.98 -13.95
N GLY A 241 14.59 13.95 -14.86
CA GLY A 241 15.89 14.60 -14.64
C GLY A 241 15.78 16.13 -14.57
N GLY A 242 16.89 16.78 -14.18
CA GLY A 242 17.00 18.24 -14.28
C GLY A 242 16.56 19.02 -13.04
N ARG A 243 16.52 18.39 -11.85
CA ARG A 243 16.39 19.11 -10.58
C ARG A 243 17.49 20.14 -10.47
N LYS A 244 17.11 21.39 -10.14
CA LYS A 244 18.06 22.46 -9.87
C LYS A 244 18.20 22.62 -8.36
N PRO A 245 19.44 22.62 -7.82
CA PRO A 245 19.66 22.90 -6.41
C PRO A 245 19.26 24.34 -6.09
N ASN A 246 18.84 24.58 -4.85
CA ASN A 246 18.71 25.93 -4.33
C ASN A 246 20.13 26.55 -4.18
N PRO A 247 20.49 27.60 -4.95
CA PRO A 247 21.88 28.08 -4.98
C PRO A 247 22.35 28.71 -3.65
N SER A 248 21.43 29.29 -2.87
CA SER A 248 21.76 29.88 -1.57
C SER A 248 22.04 28.81 -0.54
N PHE A 249 21.18 27.77 -0.49
CA PHE A 249 21.37 26.63 0.42
C PHE A 249 22.61 25.80 0.03
N ALA A 250 22.85 25.58 -1.26
CA ALA A 250 24.06 24.90 -1.71
C ALA A 250 25.36 25.60 -1.25
N ARG A 251 25.40 26.94 -1.28
CA ARG A 251 26.52 27.71 -0.73
C ARG A 251 26.64 27.56 0.78
N GLN A 252 25.53 27.62 1.52
CA GLN A 252 25.54 27.43 2.97
C GLN A 252 26.12 26.07 3.35
N LEU A 253 25.68 24.96 2.71
CA LEU A 253 26.21 23.63 2.96
C LEU A 253 27.73 23.53 2.71
N GLN A 254 28.22 24.16 1.66
CA GLN A 254 29.67 24.18 1.36
C GLN A 254 30.45 24.90 2.46
N THR A 255 29.96 26.03 2.97
CA THR A 255 30.60 26.80 4.04
C THR A 255 30.63 25.98 5.35
N GLU A 256 29.53 25.33 5.73
CA GLU A 256 29.51 24.51 6.93
C GLU A 256 30.44 23.29 6.82
N THR A 257 30.48 22.62 5.66
CA THR A 257 31.39 21.48 5.42
C THR A 257 32.86 21.90 5.56
N GLN A 258 33.23 23.06 5.09
CA GLN A 258 34.61 23.61 5.24
C GLN A 258 34.93 23.94 6.71
N ALA A 259 33.96 24.47 7.46
CA ALA A 259 34.13 24.75 8.89
C ALA A 259 34.36 23.48 9.71
N PHE A 260 33.64 22.40 9.43
CA PHE A 260 33.84 21.11 10.08
C PHE A 260 35.18 20.45 9.71
N ALA A 261 35.63 20.57 8.45
CA ALA A 261 36.92 20.03 8.02
C ALA A 261 38.10 20.75 8.64
N GLY A 262 38.01 22.08 8.81
CA GLY A 262 39.04 22.91 9.42
C GLY A 262 39.15 22.78 10.95
N GLY A 263 38.08 22.33 11.61
CA GLY A 263 38.07 22.08 13.07
C GLY A 263 38.73 20.78 13.52
N ALA A 264 38.96 19.84 12.59
CA ALA A 264 39.56 18.53 12.89
C ALA A 264 41.10 18.54 12.89
N GLU A 265 41.74 19.62 12.50
CA GLU A 265 43.21 19.73 12.46
C GLU A 265 43.84 20.37 13.73
N HIS A 266 43.02 20.73 14.74
CA HIS A 266 43.50 21.38 15.98
C HIS A 266 42.94 20.71 17.26
N GLY A 267 42.83 19.40 17.29
CA GLY A 267 42.47 18.60 18.48
C GLY A 267 43.44 17.50 18.77
#